data_04f6c2a9d7d0a2407cbbef3bc3078bf1
#
_entry.id   04f6c2a9d7d0a2407cbbef3bc3078bf1
#
_cell.length_a   1.000
_cell.length_b   1.000
_cell.length_c   1.000
_cell.angle_alpha   90.00
_cell.angle_beta   90.00
_cell.angle_gamma   90.00
#
_symmetry.space_group_name_H-M   'P 1'
#
loop_
_entity.id
_entity.type
_entity.pdbx_description
1 polymer ?
#
loop_
_entity_poly.entity_id
_entity_poly.type
_entity_poly.pdbx_seq_one_letter_code
_entity_poly.pdbx_strand_id
1 'polypeptide(L)'
;MVVSISMQMEAGTQPMNGAESPMPKLDPIYPDLPAAKWYEYGFKEGLPRLLDMFDRRKVKVTSHMVGATVDLHPALAKEIVQRGHEASGHGQTWAPQYSMTPEQERESYKQSVASIERATGTRPLGFNAFWLRGTPHTLEILQELGFIYHIDDVSRDEPFLINVKGKPFAVVPYTLHMNDIVDYESRYFSTEEYAGDLKAEFDMLYVESSNRRRMMSVSAHDRIAGRPSRTKILEEFIAYAQNNPGVVFMRKDEIARFALSSPQTIHEVI
;
A
#
# COMPACT_ATOMS: atom_id res chain seq x y z
N MET A 1 18.78 -2.90 7.26
CA MET A 1 17.63 -2.01 6.94
C MET A 1 16.63 -2.75 6.07
N VAL A 2 15.32 -2.51 6.28
CA VAL A 2 14.27 -3.11 5.45
C VAL A 2 13.67 -2.02 4.53
N VAL A 3 13.45 -2.36 3.25
CA VAL A 3 12.65 -1.56 2.32
C VAL A 3 11.42 -2.38 1.96
N SER A 4 10.24 -1.77 2.06
CA SER A 4 8.97 -2.39 1.70
C SER A 4 8.23 -1.51 0.69
N ILE A 5 7.64 -2.13 -0.32
CA ILE A 5 6.87 -1.40 -1.32
C ILE A 5 5.39 -1.78 -1.19
N SER A 6 4.54 -0.75 -1.09
CA SER A 6 3.09 -0.86 -1.21
C SER A 6 2.70 -0.61 -2.66
N MET A 7 2.15 -1.61 -3.33
CA MET A 7 1.56 -1.44 -4.65
C MET A 7 0.04 -1.34 -4.49
N GLN A 8 -0.55 -0.22 -4.92
CA GLN A 8 -1.99 0.02 -4.78
C GLN A 8 -2.73 -0.47 -6.02
N MET A 9 -3.61 -1.47 -5.85
CA MET A 9 -4.52 -1.96 -6.88
C MET A 9 -5.91 -1.38 -6.63
N GLU A 10 -6.15 -0.19 -7.14
CA GLU A 10 -7.33 0.62 -6.82
C GLU A 10 -8.21 0.94 -8.01
N ALA A 11 -7.64 1.00 -9.21
CA ALA A 11 -8.31 1.51 -10.40
C ALA A 11 -9.43 0.59 -10.88
N GLY A 12 -10.53 1.22 -11.33
CA GLY A 12 -11.65 0.53 -11.98
C GLY A 12 -12.99 0.67 -11.26
N THR A 13 -12.99 1.03 -9.98
CA THR A 13 -14.21 1.18 -9.17
C THR A 13 -14.33 2.54 -8.50
N GLN A 14 -13.50 3.49 -8.89
CA GLN A 14 -13.62 4.88 -8.45
C GLN A 14 -14.98 5.48 -8.88
N PRO A 15 -15.50 6.49 -8.15
CA PRO A 15 -16.71 7.19 -8.56
C PRO A 15 -16.59 7.77 -9.96
N MET A 16 -17.66 7.70 -10.75
CA MET A 16 -17.69 8.33 -12.10
C MET A 16 -17.64 9.85 -12.03
N ASN A 17 -18.09 10.42 -10.90
CA ASN A 17 -18.19 11.84 -10.67
C ASN A 17 -17.39 12.22 -9.45
N GLY A 18 -16.54 13.23 -9.56
CA GLY A 18 -15.78 13.78 -8.44
C GLY A 18 -14.63 12.92 -7.91
N ALA A 19 -14.22 11.88 -8.63
CA ALA A 19 -12.98 11.15 -8.31
C ALA A 19 -11.78 12.09 -8.46
N GLU A 20 -10.84 11.98 -7.53
CA GLU A 20 -9.59 12.76 -7.61
C GLU A 20 -8.79 12.35 -8.86
N SER A 21 -8.34 13.34 -9.61
CA SER A 21 -7.54 13.15 -10.82
C SER A 21 -6.67 14.39 -11.09
N PRO A 22 -5.64 14.30 -11.93
CA PRO A 22 -4.85 15.45 -12.34
C PRO A 22 -5.61 16.41 -13.29
N MET A 23 -6.86 16.09 -13.64
CA MET A 23 -7.68 16.96 -14.46
C MET A 23 -8.20 18.16 -13.65
N PRO A 24 -8.45 19.31 -14.27
CA PRO A 24 -9.15 20.42 -13.61
C PRO A 24 -10.47 19.93 -13.04
N LYS A 25 -10.81 20.40 -11.83
CA LYS A 25 -12.05 19.98 -11.17
C LYS A 25 -13.27 20.27 -12.04
N LEU A 26 -14.07 19.24 -12.25
CA LEU A 26 -15.37 19.33 -12.91
C LEU A 26 -16.49 19.35 -11.85
N ASP A 27 -17.59 20.04 -12.14
CA ASP A 27 -18.78 19.97 -11.27
C ASP A 27 -19.23 18.49 -11.18
N PRO A 28 -19.39 17.94 -9.95
CA PRO A 28 -19.74 16.53 -9.75
C PRO A 28 -21.07 16.08 -10.36
N ILE A 29 -21.89 16.99 -10.88
CA ILE A 29 -23.11 16.63 -11.65
C ILE A 29 -22.76 16.02 -13.01
N TYR A 30 -21.54 16.24 -13.52
CA TYR A 30 -21.09 15.71 -14.81
C TYR A 30 -20.14 14.52 -14.62
N PRO A 31 -20.22 13.49 -15.47
CA PRO A 31 -19.25 12.40 -15.47
C PRO A 31 -17.89 12.89 -16.01
N ASP A 32 -16.83 12.60 -15.28
CA ASP A 32 -15.46 12.93 -15.68
C ASP A 32 -14.86 11.80 -16.51
N LEU A 33 -15.14 11.82 -17.82
CA LEU A 33 -14.66 10.79 -18.73
C LEU A 33 -13.13 10.72 -18.87
N PRO A 34 -12.39 11.86 -18.93
CA PRO A 34 -10.93 11.85 -18.90
C PRO A 34 -10.36 11.24 -17.63
N ALA A 35 -10.91 11.58 -16.46
CA ALA A 35 -10.49 10.98 -15.19
C ALA A 35 -10.72 9.46 -15.18
N ALA A 36 -11.88 8.99 -15.66
CA ALA A 36 -12.15 7.56 -15.80
C ALA A 36 -11.08 6.86 -16.64
N LYS A 37 -10.64 7.45 -17.76
CA LYS A 37 -9.57 6.91 -18.60
C LYS A 37 -8.19 6.95 -17.95
N TRP A 38 -7.93 7.94 -17.12
CA TRP A 38 -6.71 8.02 -16.33
C TRP A 38 -6.63 6.87 -15.31
N TYR A 39 -7.75 6.51 -14.68
CA TYR A 39 -7.82 5.33 -13.80
C TYR A 39 -7.66 4.02 -14.57
N GLU A 40 -8.32 3.87 -15.75
CA GLU A 40 -8.18 2.67 -16.58
C GLU A 40 -6.73 2.34 -16.94
N TYR A 41 -5.87 3.33 -17.04
CA TYR A 41 -4.45 3.14 -17.28
C TYR A 41 -3.80 2.24 -16.22
N GLY A 42 -4.24 2.32 -14.96
CA GLY A 42 -3.70 1.55 -13.85
C GLY A 42 -3.73 0.05 -14.13
N PHE A 43 -4.89 -0.50 -14.46
CA PHE A 43 -5.01 -1.93 -14.71
C PHE A 43 -4.64 -2.36 -16.14
N LYS A 44 -4.68 -1.44 -17.12
CA LYS A 44 -4.33 -1.78 -18.51
C LYS A 44 -2.83 -1.79 -18.78
N GLU A 45 -2.12 -0.83 -18.20
CA GLU A 45 -0.70 -0.58 -18.48
C GLU A 45 0.15 -0.55 -17.22
N GLY A 46 -0.35 0.10 -16.16
CA GLY A 46 0.44 0.43 -14.98
C GLY A 46 0.82 -0.80 -14.17
N LEU A 47 -0.15 -1.60 -13.73
CA LEU A 47 0.11 -2.83 -12.96
C LEU A 47 0.96 -3.83 -13.75
N PRO A 48 0.66 -4.17 -15.02
CA PRO A 48 1.54 -5.05 -15.79
C PRO A 48 3.00 -4.57 -15.83
N ARG A 49 3.21 -3.27 -16.07
CA ARG A 49 4.56 -2.68 -16.11
C ARG A 49 5.27 -2.75 -14.76
N LEU A 50 4.57 -2.46 -13.66
CA LEU A 50 5.12 -2.56 -12.32
C LEU A 50 5.50 -4.01 -11.98
N LEU A 51 4.63 -4.97 -12.27
CA LEU A 51 4.90 -6.39 -12.03
C LEU A 51 6.13 -6.88 -12.80
N ASP A 52 6.26 -6.52 -14.07
CA ASP A 52 7.42 -6.89 -14.88
C ASP A 52 8.70 -6.23 -14.35
N MET A 53 8.62 -5.01 -13.86
CA MET A 53 9.75 -4.31 -13.24
C MET A 53 10.16 -5.00 -11.92
N PHE A 54 9.21 -5.35 -11.05
CA PHE A 54 9.51 -6.05 -9.79
C PHE A 54 10.13 -7.44 -10.06
N ASP A 55 9.68 -8.15 -11.08
CA ASP A 55 10.28 -9.44 -11.47
C ASP A 55 11.71 -9.26 -11.97
N ARG A 56 11.99 -8.26 -12.82
CA ARG A 56 13.37 -7.94 -13.27
C ARG A 56 14.28 -7.63 -12.09
N ARG A 57 13.78 -6.92 -11.08
CA ARG A 57 14.53 -6.56 -9.86
C ARG A 57 14.52 -7.66 -8.80
N LYS A 58 13.78 -8.73 -8.99
CA LYS A 58 13.60 -9.83 -8.01
C LYS A 58 13.11 -9.34 -6.65
N VAL A 59 12.23 -8.35 -6.65
CA VAL A 59 11.60 -7.78 -5.45
C VAL A 59 10.17 -8.27 -5.36
N LYS A 60 9.74 -8.66 -4.17
CA LYS A 60 8.34 -8.97 -3.87
C LYS A 60 7.76 -7.85 -3.00
N VAL A 61 6.52 -7.48 -3.30
CA VAL A 61 5.84 -6.32 -2.72
C VAL A 61 4.51 -6.71 -2.11
N THR A 62 3.92 -5.82 -1.32
CA THR A 62 2.56 -5.95 -0.82
C THR A 62 1.61 -5.18 -1.72
N SER A 63 0.60 -5.85 -2.29
CA SER A 63 -0.46 -5.21 -3.05
C SER A 63 -1.66 -4.96 -2.15
N HIS A 64 -1.99 -3.69 -1.91
CA HIS A 64 -3.23 -3.30 -1.25
C HIS A 64 -4.34 -3.24 -2.30
N MET A 65 -5.37 -4.05 -2.10
CA MET A 65 -6.40 -4.31 -3.10
C MET A 65 -7.76 -3.82 -2.64
N VAL A 66 -8.39 -2.95 -3.42
CA VAL A 66 -9.82 -2.61 -3.26
C VAL A 66 -10.64 -3.80 -3.73
N GLY A 67 -11.52 -4.34 -2.87
CA GLY A 67 -12.27 -5.58 -3.14
C GLY A 67 -13.09 -5.53 -4.43
N ALA A 68 -13.79 -4.41 -4.68
CA ALA A 68 -14.56 -4.22 -5.90
C ALA A 68 -13.67 -4.17 -7.17
N THR A 69 -12.45 -3.65 -7.07
CA THR A 69 -11.47 -3.69 -8.17
C THR A 69 -11.02 -5.13 -8.45
N VAL A 70 -10.83 -5.92 -7.39
CA VAL A 70 -10.53 -7.36 -7.52
C VAL A 70 -11.68 -8.11 -8.20
N ASP A 71 -12.93 -7.79 -7.86
CA ASP A 71 -14.10 -8.41 -8.50
C ASP A 71 -14.20 -8.08 -10.00
N LEU A 72 -13.78 -6.89 -10.40
CA LEU A 72 -13.72 -6.50 -11.82
C LEU A 72 -12.53 -7.12 -12.57
N HIS A 73 -11.40 -7.29 -11.88
CA HIS A 73 -10.14 -7.75 -12.47
C HIS A 73 -9.53 -8.95 -11.75
N PRO A 74 -10.29 -10.06 -11.55
CA PRO A 74 -9.84 -11.19 -10.73
C PRO A 74 -8.59 -11.88 -11.30
N ALA A 75 -8.42 -11.89 -12.62
CA ALA A 75 -7.24 -12.47 -13.25
C ALA A 75 -5.95 -11.70 -12.90
N LEU A 76 -6.03 -10.37 -12.82
CA LEU A 76 -4.90 -9.52 -12.45
C LEU A 76 -4.55 -9.68 -10.97
N ALA A 77 -5.55 -9.72 -10.09
CA ALA A 77 -5.33 -9.99 -8.67
C ALA A 77 -4.67 -11.37 -8.44
N LYS A 78 -5.13 -12.38 -9.17
CA LYS A 78 -4.53 -13.73 -9.15
C LYS A 78 -3.08 -13.71 -9.65
N GLU A 79 -2.79 -13.01 -10.74
CA GLU A 79 -1.44 -12.88 -11.30
C GLU A 79 -0.48 -12.25 -10.29
N ILE A 80 -0.89 -11.19 -9.60
CA ILE A 80 -0.09 -10.54 -8.55
C ILE A 80 0.38 -11.57 -7.52
N VAL A 81 -0.53 -12.40 -7.00
CA VAL A 81 -0.19 -13.43 -6.01
C VAL A 81 0.64 -14.56 -6.62
N GLN A 82 0.35 -14.99 -7.86
CA GLN A 82 1.13 -16.02 -8.55
C GLN A 82 2.57 -15.58 -8.81
N ARG A 83 2.82 -14.28 -8.99
CA ARG A 83 4.18 -13.72 -9.08
C ARG A 83 4.86 -13.59 -7.70
N GLY A 84 4.21 -14.03 -6.59
CA GLY A 84 4.79 -14.07 -5.25
C GLY A 84 4.61 -12.80 -4.43
N HIS A 85 3.82 -11.84 -4.89
CA HIS A 85 3.47 -10.65 -4.12
C HIS A 85 2.37 -10.97 -3.09
N GLU A 86 2.31 -10.18 -2.03
CA GLU A 86 1.26 -10.30 -1.03
C GLU A 86 -0.03 -9.62 -1.50
N ALA A 87 -1.18 -10.25 -1.24
CA ALA A 87 -2.48 -9.59 -1.30
C ALA A 87 -2.86 -9.08 0.09
N SER A 88 -3.09 -7.78 0.23
CA SER A 88 -3.50 -7.07 1.44
C SER A 88 -4.82 -6.33 1.20
N GLY A 89 -5.62 -6.12 2.24
CA GLY A 89 -6.92 -5.45 2.12
C GLY A 89 -6.81 -3.94 2.02
N HIS A 90 -7.75 -3.32 1.27
CA HIS A 90 -7.89 -1.86 1.17
C HIS A 90 -9.37 -1.42 1.21
N GLY A 91 -10.21 -2.17 1.93
CA GLY A 91 -11.65 -1.98 1.93
C GLY A 91 -12.34 -2.58 0.69
N GLN A 92 -13.68 -2.55 0.66
CA GLN A 92 -14.46 -3.10 -0.45
C GLN A 92 -14.60 -2.10 -1.60
N THR A 93 -14.76 -0.81 -1.26
CA THR A 93 -15.01 0.25 -2.25
C THR A 93 -14.18 1.49 -1.90
N TRP A 94 -14.28 2.52 -2.75
CA TRP A 94 -13.69 3.84 -2.53
C TRP A 94 -14.40 4.70 -1.45
N ALA A 95 -15.35 4.11 -0.70
CA ALA A 95 -16.01 4.82 0.38
C ALA A 95 -15.05 5.08 1.54
N PRO A 96 -15.00 6.31 2.07
CA PRO A 96 -14.12 6.65 3.18
C PRO A 96 -14.55 5.93 4.47
N GLN A 97 -13.69 5.06 5.02
CA GLN A 97 -13.99 4.25 6.19
C GLN A 97 -14.34 5.11 7.41
N TYR A 98 -13.68 6.26 7.60
CA TYR A 98 -13.92 7.15 8.74
C TYR A 98 -15.37 7.66 8.86
N SER A 99 -16.18 7.52 7.82
CA SER A 99 -17.61 7.91 7.83
C SER A 99 -18.57 6.73 8.05
N MET A 100 -18.04 5.51 8.19
CA MET A 100 -18.85 4.30 8.36
C MET A 100 -19.23 4.06 9.82
N THR A 101 -20.42 3.45 10.05
CA THR A 101 -20.71 2.86 11.35
C THR A 101 -19.86 1.60 11.55
N PRO A 102 -19.65 1.12 12.78
CA PRO A 102 -18.89 -0.12 13.03
C PRO A 102 -19.41 -1.32 12.24
N GLU A 103 -20.73 -1.43 12.05
CA GLU A 103 -21.36 -2.51 11.28
C GLU A 103 -21.06 -2.40 9.79
N GLN A 104 -21.13 -1.18 9.23
CA GLN A 104 -20.80 -0.91 7.84
C GLN A 104 -19.33 -1.17 7.55
N GLU A 105 -18.45 -0.74 8.44
CA GLU A 105 -17.01 -0.97 8.34
C GLU A 105 -16.68 -2.47 8.37
N ARG A 106 -17.24 -3.21 9.35
CA ARG A 106 -17.07 -4.66 9.46
C ARG A 106 -17.55 -5.39 8.21
N GLU A 107 -18.70 -5.01 7.67
CA GLU A 107 -19.25 -5.64 6.47
C GLU A 107 -18.39 -5.34 5.24
N SER A 108 -17.92 -4.10 5.08
CA SER A 108 -17.00 -3.71 4.00
C SER A 108 -15.71 -4.55 4.04
N TYR A 109 -15.13 -4.74 5.22
CA TYR A 109 -13.90 -5.54 5.35
C TYR A 109 -14.14 -7.03 5.10
N LYS A 110 -15.27 -7.59 5.54
CA LYS A 110 -15.66 -8.98 5.22
C LYS A 110 -15.80 -9.20 3.71
N GLN A 111 -16.47 -8.27 3.03
CA GLN A 111 -16.66 -8.33 1.57
C GLN A 111 -15.31 -8.24 0.86
N SER A 112 -14.44 -7.31 1.27
CA SER A 112 -13.08 -7.18 0.71
C SER A 112 -12.27 -8.48 0.87
N VAL A 113 -12.27 -9.07 2.06
CA VAL A 113 -11.62 -10.36 2.32
C VAL A 113 -12.17 -11.44 1.40
N ALA A 114 -13.51 -11.55 1.27
CA ALA A 114 -14.13 -12.55 0.42
C ALA A 114 -13.80 -12.36 -1.07
N SER A 115 -13.75 -11.12 -1.56
CA SER A 115 -13.38 -10.81 -2.95
C SER A 115 -11.93 -11.20 -3.25
N ILE A 116 -11.01 -10.83 -2.36
CA ILE A 116 -9.58 -11.14 -2.50
C ILE A 116 -9.36 -12.65 -2.43
N GLU A 117 -9.90 -13.31 -1.41
CA GLU A 117 -9.73 -14.77 -1.20
C GLU A 117 -10.31 -15.58 -2.37
N ARG A 118 -11.48 -15.19 -2.88
CA ARG A 118 -12.11 -15.82 -4.05
C ARG A 118 -11.26 -15.71 -5.32
N ALA A 119 -10.66 -14.55 -5.57
CA ALA A 119 -9.87 -14.30 -6.78
C ALA A 119 -8.47 -14.91 -6.71
N THR A 120 -7.83 -14.83 -5.55
CA THR A 120 -6.40 -15.16 -5.40
C THR A 120 -6.15 -16.52 -4.72
N GLY A 121 -7.13 -17.08 -4.03
CA GLY A 121 -6.96 -18.24 -3.16
C GLY A 121 -6.20 -17.93 -1.87
N THR A 122 -5.91 -16.66 -1.58
CA THR A 122 -5.13 -16.23 -0.42
C THR A 122 -5.93 -15.25 0.42
N ARG A 123 -6.03 -15.53 1.72
CA ARG A 123 -6.66 -14.61 2.67
C ARG A 123 -5.72 -13.44 2.97
N PRO A 124 -6.17 -12.18 2.86
CA PRO A 124 -5.35 -11.03 3.22
C PRO A 124 -5.09 -11.01 4.73
N LEU A 125 -3.84 -10.69 5.10
CA LEU A 125 -3.41 -10.61 6.50
C LEU A 125 -3.14 -9.17 6.94
N GLY A 126 -3.01 -8.25 6.02
CA GLY A 126 -2.74 -6.85 6.25
C GLY A 126 -3.83 -5.94 5.73
N PHE A 127 -3.86 -4.72 6.24
CA PHE A 127 -4.85 -3.73 5.91
C PHE A 127 -4.24 -2.33 5.74
N ASN A 128 -4.81 -1.58 4.80
CA ASN A 128 -4.60 -0.15 4.61
C ASN A 128 -5.96 0.55 4.51
N ALA A 129 -6.22 1.51 5.38
CA ALA A 129 -7.43 2.32 5.29
C ALA A 129 -7.30 3.37 4.17
N PHE A 130 -8.43 3.75 3.57
CA PHE A 130 -8.47 4.82 2.58
C PHE A 130 -7.92 6.13 3.18
N TRP A 131 -6.89 6.70 2.55
CA TRP A 131 -6.14 7.85 3.07
C TRP A 131 -5.58 7.64 4.49
N LEU A 132 -5.27 6.40 4.90
CA LEU A 132 -4.81 6.05 6.25
C LEU A 132 -5.83 6.39 7.35
N ARG A 133 -7.11 6.60 7.00
CA ARG A 133 -8.14 7.11 7.91
C ARG A 133 -9.15 6.01 8.24
N GLY A 134 -8.84 5.27 9.30
CA GLY A 134 -9.80 4.36 9.93
C GLY A 134 -10.77 5.07 10.86
N THR A 135 -11.53 4.28 11.62
CA THR A 135 -12.38 4.69 12.74
C THR A 135 -11.75 4.26 14.06
N PRO A 136 -12.26 4.71 15.21
CA PRO A 136 -11.84 4.16 16.51
C PRO A 136 -12.07 2.65 16.66
N HIS A 137 -12.88 2.04 15.79
CA HIS A 137 -13.22 0.62 15.82
C HIS A 137 -12.39 -0.23 14.84
N THR A 138 -11.68 0.40 13.91
CA THR A 138 -10.96 -0.27 12.82
C THR A 138 -10.06 -1.41 13.33
N LEU A 139 -9.20 -1.15 14.30
CA LEU A 139 -8.24 -2.13 14.79
C LEU A 139 -8.90 -3.37 15.41
N GLU A 140 -9.96 -3.16 16.17
CA GLU A 140 -10.74 -4.25 16.76
C GLU A 140 -11.39 -5.11 15.67
N ILE A 141 -12.02 -4.46 14.68
CA ILE A 141 -12.69 -5.16 13.56
C ILE A 141 -11.65 -5.94 12.74
N LEU A 142 -10.50 -5.35 12.45
CA LEU A 142 -9.43 -6.04 11.71
C LEU A 142 -8.96 -7.29 12.45
N GLN A 143 -8.70 -7.17 13.76
CA GLN A 143 -8.26 -8.32 14.55
C GLN A 143 -9.34 -9.41 14.66
N GLU A 144 -10.63 -9.05 14.83
CA GLU A 144 -11.76 -9.98 14.81
C GLU A 144 -11.85 -10.75 13.48
N LEU A 145 -11.53 -10.10 12.37
CA LEU A 145 -11.53 -10.69 11.03
C LEU A 145 -10.25 -11.47 10.70
N GLY A 146 -9.28 -11.55 11.63
CA GLY A 146 -8.06 -12.33 11.47
C GLY A 146 -6.93 -11.63 10.72
N PHE A 147 -7.00 -10.32 10.55
CA PHE A 147 -5.84 -9.54 10.14
C PHE A 147 -4.78 -9.54 11.26
N ILE A 148 -3.52 -9.45 10.89
CA ILE A 148 -2.41 -9.47 11.84
C ILE A 148 -1.64 -8.15 11.88
N TYR A 149 -1.85 -7.26 10.91
CA TYR A 149 -1.22 -5.96 10.86
C TYR A 149 -2.03 -4.93 10.08
N HIS A 150 -1.73 -3.66 10.32
CA HIS A 150 -2.11 -2.52 9.48
C HIS A 150 -0.91 -1.63 9.18
N ILE A 151 -1.09 -0.67 8.26
CA ILE A 151 -0.01 0.24 7.84
C ILE A 151 -0.31 1.72 8.09
N ASP A 152 -1.47 2.05 8.67
CA ASP A 152 -2.03 3.40 8.70
C ASP A 152 -1.37 4.31 9.74
N ASP A 153 -0.46 3.79 10.54
CA ASP A 153 0.33 4.56 11.49
C ASP A 153 1.63 5.05 10.83
N VAL A 154 1.92 6.32 11.03
CA VAL A 154 3.07 7.02 10.43
C VAL A 154 4.04 7.55 11.47
N SER A 155 3.95 7.04 12.71
CA SER A 155 4.67 7.60 13.86
C SER A 155 6.09 7.07 14.04
N ARG A 156 6.48 6.00 13.33
CA ARG A 156 7.78 5.34 13.50
C ARG A 156 8.39 4.90 12.16
N ASP A 157 9.72 4.73 12.17
CA ASP A 157 10.51 4.17 11.07
C ASP A 157 10.93 2.71 11.32
N GLU A 158 10.20 2.00 12.15
CA GLU A 158 10.37 0.57 12.41
C GLU A 158 9.04 -0.09 12.79
N PRO A 159 8.86 -1.39 12.51
CA PRO A 159 7.64 -2.07 12.91
C PRO A 159 7.56 -2.21 14.43
N PHE A 160 6.35 -2.11 14.95
CA PHE A 160 6.07 -2.22 16.38
C PHE A 160 4.76 -2.98 16.64
N LEU A 161 4.49 -3.29 17.90
CA LEU A 161 3.27 -3.97 18.32
C LEU A 161 2.42 -3.03 19.18
N ILE A 162 1.12 -3.14 19.00
CA ILE A 162 0.09 -2.54 19.83
C ILE A 162 -0.76 -3.64 20.45
N ASN A 163 -1.44 -3.32 21.53
CA ASN A 163 -2.35 -4.25 22.16
C ASN A 163 -3.80 -3.94 21.73
N VAL A 164 -4.42 -4.86 21.00
CA VAL A 164 -5.83 -4.75 20.62
C VAL A 164 -6.61 -5.80 21.40
N LYS A 165 -7.48 -5.40 22.32
CA LYS A 165 -8.28 -6.33 23.17
C LYS A 165 -7.46 -7.45 23.82
N GLY A 166 -6.30 -7.13 24.34
CA GLY A 166 -5.43 -8.09 25.06
C GLY A 166 -4.57 -8.98 24.15
N LYS A 167 -4.55 -8.74 22.85
CA LYS A 167 -3.74 -9.49 21.89
C LYS A 167 -2.79 -8.59 21.11
N PRO A 168 -1.56 -9.03 20.80
CA PRO A 168 -0.64 -8.25 19.99
C PRO A 168 -1.15 -8.11 18.55
N PHE A 169 -0.99 -6.94 17.99
CA PHE A 169 -1.30 -6.60 16.62
C PHE A 169 -0.13 -5.80 16.05
N ALA A 170 0.35 -6.15 14.86
CA ALA A 170 1.52 -5.49 14.31
C ALA A 170 1.15 -4.20 13.59
N VAL A 171 2.01 -3.20 13.74
CA VAL A 171 2.02 -2.00 12.91
C VAL A 171 3.25 -2.06 12.02
N VAL A 172 3.04 -1.99 10.72
CA VAL A 172 4.10 -1.86 9.71
C VAL A 172 4.01 -0.45 9.14
N PRO A 173 4.75 0.52 9.67
CA PRO A 173 4.51 1.92 9.40
C PRO A 173 4.54 2.30 7.93
N TYR A 174 3.70 3.27 7.57
CA TYR A 174 3.69 3.89 6.26
C TYR A 174 4.61 5.11 6.28
N THR A 175 5.49 5.26 5.30
CA THR A 175 6.30 6.48 5.14
C THR A 175 5.51 7.47 4.28
N LEU A 176 4.79 8.39 4.93
CA LEU A 176 3.76 9.22 4.29
C LEU A 176 4.30 10.05 3.13
N HIS A 177 5.49 10.62 3.28
CA HIS A 177 6.12 11.46 2.25
C HIS A 177 6.87 10.67 1.16
N MET A 178 6.84 9.34 1.20
CA MET A 178 7.29 8.46 0.12
C MET A 178 6.09 7.85 -0.62
N ASN A 179 5.06 8.65 -0.82
CA ASN A 179 3.82 8.27 -1.46
C ASN A 179 3.66 9.00 -2.79
N ASP A 180 3.72 8.26 -3.89
CA ASP A 180 3.70 8.80 -5.24
C ASP A 180 2.47 9.68 -5.54
N ILE A 181 1.29 9.38 -4.97
CA ILE A 181 0.10 10.23 -5.14
C ILE A 181 0.26 11.58 -4.44
N VAL A 182 0.90 11.60 -3.28
CA VAL A 182 1.15 12.84 -2.54
C VAL A 182 2.18 13.70 -3.28
N ASP A 183 3.26 13.09 -3.74
CA ASP A 183 4.37 13.83 -4.33
C ASP A 183 4.05 14.29 -5.76
N TYR A 184 3.51 13.41 -6.61
CA TYR A 184 3.22 13.76 -8.00
C TYR A 184 1.91 14.53 -8.19
N GLU A 185 0.85 14.20 -7.43
CA GLU A 185 -0.48 14.74 -7.69
C GLU A 185 -0.88 15.88 -6.72
N SER A 186 -0.24 15.97 -5.54
CA SER A 186 -0.51 17.04 -4.56
C SER A 186 0.62 18.06 -4.47
N ARG A 187 1.87 17.62 -4.53
CA ARG A 187 3.07 18.51 -4.48
C ARG A 187 3.61 18.86 -5.85
N TYR A 188 3.15 18.17 -6.90
CA TYR A 188 3.57 18.38 -8.30
C TYR A 188 5.07 18.20 -8.54
N PHE A 189 5.69 17.24 -7.85
CA PHE A 189 7.10 16.94 -8.03
C PHE A 189 7.41 16.47 -9.45
N SER A 190 8.55 16.91 -9.95
CA SER A 190 9.18 16.29 -11.11
C SER A 190 9.70 14.89 -10.76
N THR A 191 10.05 14.11 -11.77
CA THR A 191 10.68 12.79 -11.55
C THR A 191 12.02 12.89 -10.83
N GLU A 192 12.77 13.97 -11.07
CA GLU A 192 14.06 14.24 -10.45
C GLU A 192 13.92 14.59 -8.97
N GLU A 193 12.93 15.42 -8.61
CA GLU A 193 12.65 15.77 -7.21
C GLU A 193 12.24 14.52 -6.42
N TYR A 194 11.31 13.71 -6.94
CA TYR A 194 10.92 12.47 -6.28
C TYR A 194 12.08 11.47 -6.14
N ALA A 195 12.92 11.34 -7.18
CA ALA A 195 14.13 10.51 -7.12
C ALA A 195 15.13 11.00 -6.06
N GLY A 196 15.26 12.32 -5.93
CA GLY A 196 16.08 12.94 -4.90
C GLY A 196 15.61 12.63 -3.50
N ASP A 197 14.29 12.79 -3.24
CA ASP A 197 13.69 12.53 -1.94
C ASP A 197 13.76 11.05 -1.55
N LEU A 198 13.47 10.12 -2.49
CA LEU A 198 13.61 8.67 -2.26
C LEU A 198 15.02 8.31 -1.78
N LYS A 199 16.05 8.90 -2.40
CA LYS A 199 17.44 8.62 -2.04
C LYS A 199 17.82 9.27 -0.72
N ALA A 200 17.43 10.51 -0.48
CA ALA A 200 17.75 11.24 0.75
C ALA A 200 17.15 10.56 1.98
N GLU A 201 15.89 10.13 1.90
CA GLU A 201 15.22 9.37 2.93
C GLU A 201 15.91 8.02 3.19
N PHE A 202 16.18 7.28 2.13
CA PHE A 202 16.90 6.01 2.22
C PHE A 202 18.27 6.17 2.87
N ASP A 203 19.07 7.13 2.43
CA ASP A 203 20.44 7.33 2.89
C ASP A 203 20.50 7.61 4.40
N MET A 204 19.59 8.45 4.92
CA MET A 204 19.51 8.74 6.34
C MET A 204 19.09 7.51 7.16
N LEU A 205 18.03 6.82 6.75
CA LEU A 205 17.58 5.60 7.41
C LEU A 205 18.63 4.47 7.34
N TYR A 206 19.37 4.39 6.24
CA TYR A 206 20.45 3.42 6.10
C TYR A 206 21.59 3.68 7.08
N VAL A 207 22.02 4.94 7.24
CA VAL A 207 23.02 5.32 8.26
C VAL A 207 22.54 4.97 9.66
N GLU A 208 21.31 5.32 9.99
CA GLU A 208 20.72 5.04 11.31
C GLU A 208 20.59 3.54 11.59
N SER A 209 20.43 2.72 10.53
CA SER A 209 20.26 1.27 10.67
C SER A 209 21.49 0.54 11.24
N SER A 210 22.63 1.20 11.33
CA SER A 210 23.83 0.69 12.00
C SER A 210 23.64 0.56 13.53
N ASN A 211 22.76 1.36 14.13
CA ASN A 211 22.58 1.43 15.57
C ASN A 211 21.17 1.00 16.06
N ARG A 212 20.20 0.95 15.18
CA ARG A 212 18.80 0.60 15.48
C ARG A 212 18.07 0.06 14.27
N ARG A 213 16.94 -0.58 14.48
CA ARG A 213 16.11 -1.05 13.37
C ARG A 213 15.57 0.12 12.57
N ARG A 214 15.56 -0.04 11.26
CA ARG A 214 14.97 0.95 10.35
C ARG A 214 14.29 0.26 9.20
N MET A 215 13.14 0.80 8.82
CA MET A 215 12.44 0.45 7.59
C MET A 215 12.04 1.71 6.83
N MET A 216 11.93 1.56 5.52
CA MET A 216 11.37 2.55 4.61
C MET A 216 10.22 1.92 3.84
N SER A 217 9.07 2.59 3.78
CA SER A 217 7.91 2.13 3.03
C SER A 217 7.64 3.07 1.86
N VAL A 218 7.74 2.56 0.63
CA VAL A 218 7.46 3.33 -0.60
C VAL A 218 6.09 2.92 -1.14
N SER A 219 5.23 3.87 -1.47
CA SER A 219 3.93 3.60 -2.07
C SER A 219 3.92 3.89 -3.56
N ALA A 220 3.33 2.97 -4.32
CA ALA A 220 3.28 2.98 -5.78
C ALA A 220 1.85 2.69 -6.26
N HIS A 221 1.12 3.73 -6.68
CA HIS A 221 -0.21 3.57 -7.25
C HIS A 221 -0.14 3.10 -8.70
N ASP A 222 -1.02 2.20 -9.06
CA ASP A 222 -1.10 1.56 -10.37
C ASP A 222 -1.09 2.56 -11.55
N ARG A 223 -1.87 3.63 -11.45
CA ARG A 223 -2.03 4.69 -12.46
C ARG A 223 -0.98 5.80 -12.42
N ILE A 224 -0.18 5.85 -11.33
CA ILE A 224 0.82 6.90 -11.07
C ILE A 224 2.23 6.35 -11.27
N ALA A 225 2.73 5.53 -10.34
CA ALA A 225 4.04 4.88 -10.47
C ALA A 225 4.13 3.96 -11.70
N GLY A 226 2.99 3.43 -12.17
CA GLY A 226 2.92 2.64 -13.39
C GLY A 226 3.18 3.41 -14.70
N ARG A 227 3.32 4.74 -14.69
CA ARG A 227 3.72 5.54 -15.87
C ARG A 227 5.19 5.27 -16.22
N PRO A 228 5.58 5.24 -17.52
CA PRO A 228 6.93 4.83 -17.92
C PRO A 228 8.06 5.57 -17.21
N SER A 229 8.00 6.91 -17.14
CA SER A 229 9.02 7.72 -16.49
C SER A 229 9.08 7.47 -14.98
N ARG A 230 7.91 7.32 -14.33
CA ARG A 230 7.80 7.10 -12.89
C ARG A 230 8.22 5.68 -12.51
N THR A 231 7.86 4.67 -13.31
CA THR A 231 8.36 3.28 -13.14
C THR A 231 9.90 3.24 -13.25
N LYS A 232 10.48 4.01 -14.20
CA LYS A 232 11.93 4.08 -14.34
C LYS A 232 12.60 4.60 -13.07
N ILE A 233 12.08 5.68 -12.47
CA ILE A 233 12.61 6.22 -11.21
C ILE A 233 12.51 5.22 -10.06
N LEU A 234 11.37 4.54 -9.92
CA LEU A 234 11.21 3.51 -8.90
C LEU A 234 12.18 2.33 -9.12
N GLU A 235 12.39 1.92 -10.36
CA GLU A 235 13.34 0.87 -10.72
C GLU A 235 14.79 1.26 -10.40
N GLU A 236 15.17 2.49 -10.68
CA GLU A 236 16.49 3.05 -10.36
C GLU A 236 16.71 3.16 -8.85
N PHE A 237 15.69 3.56 -8.09
CA PHE A 237 15.74 3.55 -6.63
C PHE A 237 15.91 2.14 -6.07
N ILE A 238 15.15 1.15 -6.56
CA ILE A 238 15.31 -0.24 -6.13
C ILE A 238 16.73 -0.73 -6.37
N ALA A 239 17.29 -0.46 -7.56
CA ALA A 239 18.66 -0.81 -7.88
C ALA A 239 19.67 -0.13 -6.94
N TYR A 240 19.45 1.14 -6.65
CA TYR A 240 20.27 1.90 -5.71
C TYR A 240 20.26 1.27 -4.31
N ALA A 241 19.08 0.99 -3.78
CA ALA A 241 18.92 0.39 -2.46
C ALA A 241 19.54 -1.03 -2.39
N GLN A 242 19.38 -1.83 -3.45
CA GLN A 242 19.96 -3.18 -3.54
C GLN A 242 21.48 -3.21 -3.52
N ASN A 243 22.15 -2.14 -3.93
CA ASN A 243 23.61 -2.04 -3.92
C ASN A 243 24.19 -1.75 -2.52
N ASN A 244 23.34 -1.52 -1.52
CA ASN A 244 23.80 -1.24 -0.16
C ASN A 244 23.79 -2.51 0.71
N PRO A 245 24.92 -2.93 1.29
CA PRO A 245 25.01 -4.15 2.09
C PRO A 245 24.03 -4.16 3.28
N GLY A 246 23.37 -5.30 3.51
CA GLY A 246 22.44 -5.46 4.62
C GLY A 246 21.03 -4.87 4.38
N VAL A 247 20.78 -4.33 3.20
CA VAL A 247 19.42 -3.92 2.79
C VAL A 247 18.68 -5.14 2.25
N VAL A 248 17.44 -5.31 2.71
CA VAL A 248 16.53 -6.36 2.26
C VAL A 248 15.18 -5.78 1.87
N PHE A 249 14.62 -6.29 0.78
CA PHE A 249 13.24 -5.99 0.39
C PHE A 249 12.32 -7.05 0.95
N MET A 250 11.28 -6.65 1.68
CA MET A 250 10.33 -7.56 2.32
C MET A 250 8.90 -7.13 2.06
N ARG A 251 8.02 -8.11 1.93
CA ARG A 251 6.57 -7.89 1.98
C ARG A 251 6.16 -7.53 3.40
N LYS A 252 5.03 -6.84 3.54
CA LYS A 252 4.58 -6.38 4.85
C LYS A 252 4.10 -7.52 5.76
N ASP A 253 3.53 -8.59 5.20
CA ASP A 253 3.19 -9.78 5.99
C ASP A 253 4.42 -10.46 6.59
N GLU A 254 5.56 -10.47 5.89
CA GLU A 254 6.82 -10.99 6.41
C GLU A 254 7.36 -10.11 7.54
N ILE A 255 7.30 -8.78 7.36
CA ILE A 255 7.68 -7.81 8.40
C ILE A 255 6.79 -7.96 9.64
N ALA A 256 5.47 -8.06 9.46
CA ALA A 256 4.52 -8.23 10.54
C ALA A 256 4.74 -9.53 11.33
N ARG A 257 4.98 -10.66 10.63
CA ARG A 257 5.30 -11.94 11.27
C ARG A 257 6.61 -11.87 12.05
N PHE A 258 7.62 -11.20 11.49
CA PHE A 258 8.87 -10.97 12.21
C PHE A 258 8.63 -10.13 13.48
N ALA A 259 7.87 -9.04 13.38
CA ALA A 259 7.56 -8.19 14.52
C ALA A 259 6.82 -8.96 15.63
N LEU A 260 5.82 -9.76 15.26
CA LEU A 260 5.03 -10.58 16.20
C LEU A 260 5.86 -11.69 16.88
N SER A 261 6.91 -12.20 16.23
CA SER A 261 7.75 -13.27 16.76
C SER A 261 9.00 -12.80 17.50
N SER A 262 9.42 -11.56 17.29
CA SER A 262 10.68 -11.02 17.84
C SER A 262 10.48 -10.43 19.24
N PRO A 263 11.16 -10.95 20.27
CA PRO A 263 11.05 -10.42 21.63
C PRO A 263 11.63 -9.00 21.80
N GLN A 264 12.34 -8.51 20.79
CA GLN A 264 12.93 -7.17 20.78
C GLN A 264 12.04 -6.14 20.08
N THR A 265 10.84 -6.52 19.59
CA THR A 265 9.92 -5.58 18.97
C THR A 265 9.36 -4.64 20.04
N ILE A 266 9.26 -3.36 19.68
CA ILE A 266 8.68 -2.34 20.56
C ILE A 266 7.19 -2.67 20.77
N HIS A 267 6.72 -2.58 22.00
CA HIS A 267 5.32 -2.66 22.36
C HIS A 267 4.83 -1.30 22.80
N GLU A 268 3.82 -0.78 22.14
CA GLU A 268 3.17 0.48 22.51
C GLU A 268 1.81 0.26 23.15
N VAL A 269 1.48 1.12 24.10
CA VAL A 269 0.13 1.20 24.69
C VAL A 269 -0.62 2.30 23.94
N ILE A 270 -1.74 1.93 23.31
CA ILE A 270 -2.67 2.86 22.67
C ILE A 270 -3.89 3.12 23.55
#